data_8aa7bf1e460c52c8890c8da450cf5d8f
#
_entry.id   8aa7bf1e460c52c8890c8da450cf5d8f
#
_cell.length_a   1.000
_cell.length_b   1.000
_cell.length_c   1.000
_cell.angle_alpha   90.00
_cell.angle_beta   90.00
_cell.angle_gamma   90.00
#
_symmetry.space_group_name_H-M   'P 1'
#
loop_
_entity.id
_entity.type
_entity.pdbx_description
1 polymer ?
#
loop_
_entity_poly.entity_id
_entity_poly.type
_entity_poly.pdbx_seq_one_letter_code
_entity_poly.pdbx_strand_id
1 'polypeptide(L)'
;MTIHEFLQGDKFALLAGVELLETVNGYAKARMLIKPEHLNGGGVCQGGAIFTLADLAFAAATNSHARLTLSITSNINFFKAESKGYLYAEAKEAFSHKRLANCEVRITNEAGELIATFNGTGYRKDTELPFTPLV
;
A
#
# COMPACT_ATOMS: atom_id res chain seq x y z
N MET A 1 -20.38 -3.64 -3.81
CA MET A 1 -19.17 -2.81 -3.62
C MET A 1 -17.96 -3.58 -4.10
N THR A 2 -17.01 -2.90 -4.71
CA THR A 2 -15.73 -3.48 -5.12
C THR A 2 -14.65 -3.15 -4.09
N ILE A 3 -13.51 -3.83 -4.17
CA ILE A 3 -12.37 -3.51 -3.30
C ILE A 3 -11.87 -2.07 -3.56
N HIS A 4 -11.93 -1.59 -4.79
CA HIS A 4 -11.59 -0.20 -5.13
C HIS A 4 -12.48 0.77 -4.35
N GLU A 5 -13.78 0.54 -4.35
CA GLU A 5 -14.72 1.39 -3.62
C GLU A 5 -14.49 1.29 -2.10
N PHE A 6 -14.21 0.10 -1.60
CA PHE A 6 -13.88 -0.08 -0.19
C PHE A 6 -12.64 0.74 0.21
N LEU A 7 -11.59 0.69 -0.62
CA LEU A 7 -10.35 1.40 -0.32
C LEU A 7 -10.45 2.91 -0.51
N GLN A 8 -11.44 3.40 -1.27
CA GLN A 8 -11.74 4.84 -1.31
C GLN A 8 -12.26 5.36 0.03
N GLY A 9 -12.63 4.48 0.94
CA GLY A 9 -12.91 4.82 2.33
C GLY A 9 -11.67 5.19 3.13
N ASP A 10 -10.49 4.86 2.66
CA ASP A 10 -9.23 5.33 3.25
C ASP A 10 -9.01 6.79 2.88
N LYS A 11 -9.57 7.66 3.72
CA LYS A 11 -9.60 9.11 3.46
C LYS A 11 -8.22 9.73 3.43
N PHE A 12 -7.31 9.23 4.26
CA PHE A 12 -5.95 9.76 4.32
C PHE A 12 -5.16 9.41 3.05
N ALA A 13 -5.25 8.16 2.60
CA ALA A 13 -4.61 7.74 1.36
C ALA A 13 -5.17 8.51 0.16
N LEU A 14 -6.48 8.74 0.14
CA LEU A 14 -7.12 9.54 -0.90
C LEU A 14 -6.61 10.98 -0.89
N LEU A 15 -6.48 11.57 0.31
CA LEU A 15 -5.94 12.92 0.48
C LEU A 15 -4.50 13.01 -0.03
N ALA A 16 -3.70 11.98 0.21
CA ALA A 16 -2.32 11.91 -0.25
C ALA A 16 -2.21 11.68 -1.77
N GLY A 17 -3.30 11.35 -2.43
CA GLY A 17 -3.31 11.10 -3.87
C GLY A 17 -2.89 9.69 -4.27
N VAL A 18 -3.03 8.74 -3.37
CA VAL A 18 -2.70 7.34 -3.69
C VAL A 18 -3.80 6.74 -4.55
N GLU A 19 -3.41 6.08 -5.64
CA GLU A 19 -4.31 5.42 -6.57
C GLU A 19 -4.04 3.92 -6.59
N LEU A 20 -5.08 3.11 -6.38
CA LEU A 20 -4.98 1.67 -6.57
C LEU A 20 -5.08 1.36 -8.07
N LEU A 21 -4.07 0.71 -8.62
CA LEU A 21 -4.02 0.37 -10.05
C LEU A 21 -4.51 -1.04 -10.32
N GLU A 22 -4.12 -2.00 -9.48
CA GLU A 22 -4.40 -3.40 -9.70
C GLU A 22 -4.46 -4.13 -8.37
N THR A 23 -5.38 -5.08 -8.27
CA THR A 23 -5.42 -5.98 -7.13
C THR A 23 -6.01 -7.32 -7.56
N VAL A 24 -5.35 -8.38 -7.12
CA VAL A 24 -5.79 -9.76 -7.27
C VAL A 24 -5.51 -10.48 -5.96
N ASN A 25 -5.74 -11.76 -5.89
CA ASN A 25 -5.55 -12.52 -4.66
C ASN A 25 -4.13 -12.36 -4.10
N GLY A 26 -4.01 -11.69 -2.95
CA GLY A 26 -2.75 -11.50 -2.25
C GLY A 26 -1.74 -10.58 -2.93
N TYR A 27 -2.18 -9.80 -3.93
CA TYR A 27 -1.31 -8.91 -4.69
C TYR A 27 -2.01 -7.58 -4.95
N ALA A 28 -1.25 -6.49 -4.92
CA ALA A 28 -1.76 -5.19 -5.30
C ALA A 28 -0.66 -4.30 -5.85
N LYS A 29 -1.06 -3.37 -6.73
CA LYS A 29 -0.19 -2.32 -7.23
C LYS A 29 -0.91 -0.98 -7.08
N ALA A 30 -0.18 0.00 -6.54
CA ALA A 30 -0.68 1.35 -6.34
C ALA A 30 0.37 2.35 -6.81
N ARG A 31 -0.04 3.60 -6.97
CA ARG A 31 0.89 4.68 -7.32
C ARG A 31 0.51 5.99 -6.65
N MET A 32 1.46 6.89 -6.59
CA MET A 32 1.26 8.24 -6.07
C MET A 32 2.14 9.20 -6.86
N LEU A 33 1.54 10.26 -7.41
CA LEU A 33 2.31 11.33 -8.02
C LEU A 33 2.84 12.24 -6.91
N ILE A 34 4.16 12.45 -6.88
CA ILE A 34 4.76 13.34 -5.91
C ILE A 34 4.34 14.77 -6.24
N LYS A 35 3.74 15.45 -5.26
CA LYS A 35 3.27 16.84 -5.35
C LYS A 35 4.04 17.69 -4.35
N PRO A 36 4.00 19.05 -4.47
CA PRO A 36 4.68 19.92 -3.52
C PRO A 36 4.34 19.64 -2.06
N GLU A 37 3.06 19.30 -1.76
CA GLU A 37 2.61 18.99 -0.41
C GLU A 37 3.19 17.68 0.15
N HIS A 38 3.80 16.84 -0.68
CA HIS A 38 4.49 15.62 -0.23
C HIS A 38 5.93 15.88 0.18
N LEU A 39 6.49 17.04 -0.14
CA LEU A 39 7.91 17.31 0.06
C LEU A 39 8.21 17.68 1.52
N ASN A 40 9.32 17.18 2.02
CA ASN A 40 9.84 17.56 3.34
C ASN A 40 10.70 18.82 3.24
N GLY A 41 11.29 19.25 4.35
CA GLY A 41 12.14 20.42 4.38
C GLY A 41 13.40 20.31 3.51
N GLY A 42 13.79 19.10 3.14
CA GLY A 42 14.91 18.86 2.23
C GLY A 42 14.53 18.84 0.75
N GLY A 43 13.26 19.06 0.44
CA GLY A 43 12.78 19.11 -0.94
C GLY A 43 12.58 17.74 -1.59
N VAL A 44 12.49 16.67 -0.81
CA VAL A 44 12.22 15.32 -1.30
C VAL A 44 10.96 14.75 -0.67
N CYS A 45 10.38 13.75 -1.31
CA CYS A 45 9.15 13.12 -0.83
C CYS A 45 9.32 12.63 0.61
N GLN A 46 8.45 13.11 1.49
CA GLN A 46 8.50 12.76 2.91
C GLN A 46 8.23 11.28 3.11
N GLY A 47 8.97 10.67 4.04
CA GLY A 47 8.85 9.24 4.33
C GLY A 47 7.44 8.82 4.71
N GLY A 48 6.68 9.69 5.39
CA GLY A 48 5.28 9.42 5.74
C GLY A 48 4.37 9.28 4.51
N ALA A 49 4.64 10.05 3.45
CA ALA A 49 3.90 9.94 2.21
C ALA A 49 4.21 8.61 1.50
N ILE A 50 5.48 8.22 1.48
CA ILE A 50 5.91 6.92 0.92
C ILE A 50 5.29 5.77 1.73
N PHE A 51 5.27 5.89 3.06
CA PHE A 51 4.64 4.92 3.94
C PHE A 51 3.15 4.78 3.61
N THR A 52 2.45 5.89 3.40
CA THR A 52 1.02 5.88 3.09
C THR A 52 0.74 5.13 1.78
N LEU A 53 1.59 5.34 0.77
CA LEU A 53 1.50 4.61 -0.49
C LEU A 53 1.69 3.10 -0.26
N ALA A 54 2.73 2.72 0.47
CA ALA A 54 3.02 1.32 0.76
C ALA A 54 1.90 0.67 1.57
N ASP A 55 1.36 1.39 2.56
CA ASP A 55 0.31 0.89 3.44
C ASP A 55 -0.99 0.64 2.70
N LEU A 56 -1.34 1.50 1.73
CA LEU A 56 -2.52 1.26 0.91
C LEU A 56 -2.36 0.00 0.05
N ALA A 57 -1.20 -0.18 -0.58
CA ALA A 57 -0.92 -1.38 -1.36
C ALA A 57 -0.97 -2.63 -0.48
N PHE A 58 -0.42 -2.56 0.73
CA PHE A 58 -0.51 -3.60 1.74
C PHE A 58 -1.97 -3.93 2.07
N ALA A 59 -2.77 -2.89 2.33
CA ALA A 59 -4.18 -3.06 2.67
C ALA A 59 -4.96 -3.73 1.52
N ALA A 60 -4.69 -3.32 0.28
CA ALA A 60 -5.34 -3.91 -0.88
C ALA A 60 -5.00 -5.40 -1.03
N ALA A 61 -3.72 -5.74 -0.88
CA ALA A 61 -3.28 -7.14 -1.00
C ALA A 61 -3.86 -8.01 0.11
N THR A 62 -3.81 -7.56 1.36
CA THR A 62 -4.27 -8.37 2.51
C THR A 62 -5.78 -8.43 2.61
N ASN A 63 -6.51 -7.40 2.19
CA ASN A 63 -7.98 -7.39 2.20
C ASN A 63 -8.58 -8.01 0.93
N SER A 64 -7.75 -8.46 -0.01
CA SER A 64 -8.21 -9.11 -1.23
C SER A 64 -9.01 -10.41 -0.97
N HIS A 65 -8.85 -10.98 0.21
CA HIS A 65 -9.58 -12.16 0.66
C HIS A 65 -10.99 -11.83 1.18
N ALA A 66 -11.40 -10.57 1.10
CA ALA A 66 -12.72 -10.09 1.53
C ALA A 66 -12.98 -10.27 3.03
N ARG A 67 -11.92 -10.25 3.83
CA ARG A 67 -12.00 -10.22 5.29
C ARG A 67 -11.19 -9.06 5.80
N LEU A 68 -11.77 -8.29 6.70
CA LEU A 68 -11.11 -7.09 7.23
C LEU A 68 -9.80 -7.45 7.90
N THR A 69 -8.70 -6.95 7.35
CA THR A 69 -7.35 -7.16 7.84
C THR A 69 -6.75 -5.79 8.18
N LEU A 70 -6.33 -5.64 9.42
CA LEU A 70 -5.76 -4.40 9.93
C LEU A 70 -4.31 -4.62 10.32
N SER A 71 -3.48 -3.64 10.04
CA SER A 71 -2.06 -3.68 10.34
C SER A 71 -1.80 -3.77 11.85
N ILE A 72 -0.91 -4.65 12.28
CA ILE A 72 -0.47 -4.73 13.68
C ILE A 72 1.02 -4.41 13.81
N THR A 73 1.80 -4.54 12.75
CA THR A 73 3.17 -4.09 12.72
C THR A 73 3.58 -3.78 11.29
N SER A 74 4.38 -2.74 11.12
CA SER A 74 4.88 -2.32 9.82
C SER A 74 6.29 -1.78 9.97
N ASN A 75 7.13 -2.08 8.98
CA ASN A 75 8.51 -1.62 8.93
C ASN A 75 8.82 -1.16 7.52
N ILE A 76 9.49 -0.02 7.42
CA ILE A 76 9.90 0.52 6.12
C ILE A 76 11.38 0.92 6.17
N ASN A 77 12.08 0.66 5.06
CA ASN A 77 13.45 1.08 4.85
C ASN A 77 13.50 1.96 3.61
N PHE A 78 14.07 3.14 3.74
CA PHE A 78 14.23 4.09 2.64
C PHE A 78 15.66 4.03 2.10
N PHE A 79 15.79 3.83 0.80
CA PHE A 79 17.10 3.65 0.16
C PHE A 79 17.48 4.80 -0.75
N LYS A 80 16.51 5.48 -1.37
CA LYS A 80 16.76 6.54 -2.31
C LYS A 80 15.70 7.62 -2.19
N ALA A 81 16.14 8.88 -2.20
CA ALA A 81 15.24 10.04 -2.20
C ALA A 81 14.70 10.27 -3.61
N GLU A 82 13.46 10.79 -3.67
CA GLU A 82 12.84 11.20 -4.92
C GLU A 82 12.04 12.47 -4.69
N SER A 83 12.06 13.39 -5.65
CA SER A 83 11.41 14.70 -5.50
C SER A 83 10.29 14.96 -6.49
N LYS A 84 10.13 14.12 -7.50
CA LYS A 84 9.12 14.32 -8.55
C LYS A 84 8.78 13.01 -9.24
N GLY A 85 7.67 13.02 -9.99
CA GLY A 85 7.21 11.88 -10.76
C GLY A 85 6.39 10.92 -9.93
N TYR A 86 6.02 9.80 -10.54
CA TYR A 86 5.24 8.77 -9.87
C TYR A 86 6.13 7.84 -9.06
N LEU A 87 5.63 7.47 -7.89
CA LEU A 87 6.12 6.32 -7.13
C LEU A 87 5.11 5.19 -7.25
N TYR A 88 5.60 3.97 -7.41
CA TYR A 88 4.78 2.76 -7.55
C TYR A 88 5.06 1.84 -6.38
N ALA A 89 4.00 1.30 -5.80
CA ALA A 89 4.09 0.29 -4.75
C ALA A 89 3.53 -1.02 -5.28
N GLU A 90 4.30 -2.08 -5.14
CA GLU A 90 3.87 -3.43 -5.50
C GLU A 90 3.90 -4.30 -4.27
N ALA A 91 2.73 -4.77 -3.84
CA ALA A 91 2.56 -5.56 -2.63
C ALA A 91 2.29 -7.01 -2.98
N LYS A 92 2.99 -7.92 -2.30
CA LYS A 92 2.81 -9.38 -2.47
C LYS A 92 2.77 -10.02 -1.09
N GLU A 93 1.74 -10.84 -0.86
CA GLU A 93 1.70 -11.62 0.35
C GLU A 93 2.86 -12.62 0.38
N ALA A 94 3.66 -12.58 1.45
CA ALA A 94 4.70 -13.56 1.74
C ALA A 94 4.14 -14.71 2.57
N PHE A 95 3.09 -14.44 3.33
CA PHE A 95 2.46 -15.41 4.22
C PHE A 95 1.00 -15.04 4.42
N SER A 96 0.11 -16.02 4.29
CA SER A 96 -1.32 -15.83 4.56
C SER A 96 -1.82 -17.00 5.40
N HIS A 97 -2.42 -16.67 6.53
CA HIS A 97 -2.93 -17.62 7.51
C HIS A 97 -4.33 -17.18 7.94
N LYS A 98 -5.03 -18.00 8.69
CA LYS A 98 -6.39 -17.69 9.13
C LYS A 98 -6.50 -16.34 9.83
N ARG A 99 -5.51 -15.97 10.65
CA ARG A 99 -5.52 -14.74 11.45
C ARG A 99 -4.45 -13.75 11.09
N LEU A 100 -3.40 -14.18 10.42
CA LEU A 100 -2.25 -13.33 10.11
C LEU A 100 -1.96 -13.34 8.63
N ALA A 101 -1.63 -12.17 8.10
CA ALA A 101 -1.14 -12.00 6.74
C ALA A 101 0.11 -11.13 6.79
N ASN A 102 1.16 -11.54 6.13
CA ASN A 102 2.38 -10.74 5.99
C ASN A 102 2.56 -10.40 4.52
N CYS A 103 2.92 -9.17 4.26
CA CYS A 103 3.05 -8.66 2.89
C CYS A 103 4.33 -7.88 2.75
N GLU A 104 5.04 -8.12 1.65
CA GLU A 104 6.21 -7.35 1.26
C GLU A 104 5.78 -6.35 0.19
N VAL A 105 6.25 -5.10 0.32
CA VAL A 105 5.94 -4.04 -0.63
C VAL A 105 7.24 -3.42 -1.12
N ARG A 106 7.38 -3.32 -2.44
CA ARG A 106 8.51 -2.64 -3.08
C ARG A 106 8.00 -1.33 -3.64
N ILE A 107 8.69 -0.25 -3.32
CA ILE A 107 8.41 1.07 -3.85
C ILE A 107 9.50 1.44 -4.86
N THR A 108 9.10 1.75 -6.08
CA THR A 108 10.01 2.11 -7.18
C THR A 108 9.59 3.44 -7.80
N ASN A 109 10.54 4.12 -8.46
CA ASN A 109 10.24 5.31 -9.23
C ASN A 109 9.94 4.95 -10.69
N GLU A 110 9.71 5.94 -11.55
CA GLU A 110 9.41 5.73 -12.97
C GLU A 110 10.54 5.04 -13.74
N ALA A 111 11.78 5.21 -13.29
CA ALA A 111 12.94 4.54 -13.89
C ALA A 111 13.12 3.10 -13.40
N GLY A 112 12.24 2.63 -12.50
CA GLY A 112 12.34 1.28 -11.93
C GLY A 112 13.36 1.15 -10.81
N GLU A 113 13.91 2.27 -10.33
CA GLU A 113 14.86 2.24 -9.23
C GLU A 113 14.15 2.00 -7.90
N LEU A 114 14.76 1.20 -7.03
CA LEU A 114 14.20 0.90 -5.71
C LEU A 114 14.35 2.12 -4.79
N ILE A 115 13.20 2.62 -4.32
CA ILE A 115 13.11 3.76 -3.42
C ILE A 115 13.03 3.28 -1.96
N ALA A 116 12.20 2.29 -1.71
CA ALA A 116 11.97 1.78 -0.36
C ALA A 116 11.44 0.35 -0.40
N THR A 117 11.61 -0.35 0.71
CA THR A 117 10.94 -1.63 0.96
C THR A 117 10.13 -1.52 2.25
N PHE A 118 8.98 -2.16 2.24
CA PHE A 118 8.05 -2.17 3.37
C PHE A 118 7.68 -3.63 3.66
N ASN A 119 7.55 -3.95 4.93
CA ASN A 119 7.02 -5.23 5.36
C ASN A 119 5.96 -4.98 6.42
N GLY A 120 4.78 -5.52 6.22
CA GLY A 120 3.68 -5.37 7.14
C GLY A 120 3.05 -6.70 7.51
N THR A 121 2.62 -6.82 8.75
CA THR A 121 1.81 -7.93 9.22
C THR A 121 0.46 -7.39 9.66
N GLY A 122 -0.60 -8.00 9.17
CA GLY A 122 -1.97 -7.66 9.50
C GLY A 122 -2.67 -8.76 10.26
N TYR A 123 -3.61 -8.36 11.11
CA TYR A 123 -4.50 -9.28 11.81
C TYR A 123 -5.81 -9.37 11.04
N ARG A 124 -6.22 -10.58 10.69
CA ARG A 124 -7.45 -10.85 9.92
C ARG A 124 -8.60 -11.09 10.88
N LYS A 125 -9.56 -10.18 10.84
CA LYS A 125 -10.76 -10.27 11.67
C LYS A 125 -11.80 -11.21 11.03
N ASP A 126 -12.83 -11.54 11.80
CA ASP A 126 -13.95 -12.33 11.29
C ASP A 126 -14.92 -11.51 10.42
N THR A 127 -14.76 -10.19 10.40
CA THR A 127 -15.61 -9.28 9.63
C THR A 127 -15.44 -9.51 8.14
N GLU A 128 -16.50 -9.92 7.47
CA GLU A 128 -16.54 -10.05 6.03
C GLU A 128 -16.70 -8.69 5.37
N LEU A 129 -15.99 -8.47 4.28
CA LEU A 129 -16.09 -7.26 3.50
C LEU A 129 -17.14 -7.43 2.40
N PRO A 130 -17.77 -6.33 1.95
CA PRO A 130 -18.91 -6.39 1.04
C PRO A 130 -18.52 -6.57 -0.44
N PHE A 131 -17.58 -7.47 -0.72
CA PHE A 131 -17.21 -7.87 -2.07
C PHE A 131 -16.74 -9.33 -2.07
N THR A 132 -16.69 -9.92 -3.25
CA THR A 132 -16.25 -11.30 -3.42
C THR A 132 -14.73 -11.39 -3.30
N PRO A 133 -14.18 -12.42 -2.61
CA PRO A 133 -12.73 -12.62 -2.58
C PRO A 133 -12.16 -12.63 -4.00
N LEU A 134 -11.00 -11.99 -4.17
CA LEU A 134 -10.34 -11.88 -5.47
C LEU A 134 -9.60 -13.17 -5.81
N VAL A 135 -9.53 -13.46 -7.07
CA VAL A 135 -8.78 -14.60 -7.60
C VAL A 135 -7.45 -14.18 -8.18
#